data_2ed6c2738f3773c72dcbe2d1eaaef837
#
_entry.id   2ed6c2738f3773c72dcbe2d1eaaef837
#
_cell.length_a   1.000
_cell.length_b   1.000
_cell.length_c   1.000
_cell.angle_alpha   90.00
_cell.angle_beta   90.00
_cell.angle_gamma   90.00
#
_symmetry.space_group_name_H-M   'P 1'
#
loop_
_entity.id
_entity.type
_entity.pdbx_description
1 polymer ?
#
loop_
_entity_poly.entity_id
_entity_poly.type
_entity_poly.pdbx_seq_one_letter_code
_entity_poly.pdbx_strand_id
1 'polypeptide(L)'
;MKKIFTLFAIFACLPILLSAKGPAVIGGSTYTADTLSHYKVGPGTYYTAIHFYGPKDMRAFYLEIDATNPYLSFQSVLGRDSLVTCEGITNMAARKSKEGSRYFAGTNADFFATSGAIGTPVHGC
;
A
#
# COMPACT_ATOMS: atom_id res chain seq x y z
N MET A 1 40.97 7.73 46.94
CA MET A 1 39.72 7.26 46.34
C MET A 1 39.56 7.94 44.99
N LYS A 2 39.83 7.20 43.89
CA LYS A 2 39.70 7.72 42.50
C LYS A 2 38.29 7.40 42.01
N LYS A 3 37.46 8.44 41.71
CA LYS A 3 36.13 8.30 41.11
C LYS A 3 36.30 8.12 39.61
N ILE A 4 35.98 6.92 39.09
CA ILE A 4 35.92 6.62 37.66
C ILE A 4 34.55 7.09 37.18
N PHE A 5 34.51 8.13 36.35
CA PHE A 5 33.31 8.56 35.62
C PHE A 5 33.22 7.73 34.35
N THR A 6 32.30 6.78 34.33
CA THR A 6 31.98 6.02 33.11
C THR A 6 30.97 6.84 32.27
N LEU A 7 31.49 7.42 31.19
CA LEU A 7 30.69 8.15 30.21
C LEU A 7 29.96 7.12 29.33
N PHE A 8 28.66 6.95 29.55
CA PHE A 8 27.79 6.12 28.71
C PHE A 8 27.39 6.93 27.46
N ALA A 9 28.05 6.67 26.33
CA ALA A 9 27.68 7.24 25.04
C ALA A 9 26.43 6.48 24.53
N ILE A 10 25.24 7.10 24.65
CA ILE A 10 24.03 6.61 24.03
C ILE A 10 24.12 6.89 22.52
N PHE A 11 24.46 5.87 21.76
CA PHE A 11 24.42 5.91 20.30
C PHE A 11 22.94 5.84 19.87
N ALA A 12 22.33 6.99 19.66
CA ALA A 12 21.00 7.08 19.09
C ALA A 12 21.08 6.62 17.63
N CYS A 13 20.72 5.35 17.39
CA CYS A 13 20.56 4.81 16.04
C CYS A 13 19.32 5.44 15.39
N LEU A 14 19.49 6.58 14.72
CA LEU A 14 18.47 7.11 13.83
C LEU A 14 18.31 6.10 12.67
N PRO A 15 17.08 5.63 12.37
CA PRO A 15 16.84 4.88 11.15
C PRO A 15 17.06 5.83 9.96
N ILE A 16 18.19 5.66 9.28
CA ILE A 16 18.44 6.29 7.99
C ILE A 16 17.49 5.62 7.03
N LEU A 17 16.42 6.33 6.65
CA LEU A 17 15.55 5.96 5.51
C LEU A 17 16.44 6.05 4.25
N LEU A 18 17.10 4.95 3.90
CA LEU A 18 17.77 4.83 2.61
C LEU A 18 16.69 4.80 1.52
N SER A 19 16.46 5.94 0.88
CA SER A 19 15.77 5.99 -0.40
C SER A 19 16.60 5.20 -1.41
N ALA A 20 16.14 4.02 -1.79
CA ALA A 20 16.84 3.18 -2.75
C ALA A 20 16.52 3.67 -4.17
N LYS A 21 17.48 4.32 -4.82
CA LYS A 21 17.41 4.65 -6.25
C LYS A 21 18.16 3.60 -7.05
N GLY A 22 17.53 3.11 -8.12
CA GLY A 22 18.15 2.11 -8.98
C GLY A 22 17.57 2.11 -10.40
N PRO A 23 18.28 1.49 -11.36
CA PRO A 23 17.76 1.32 -12.72
C PRO A 23 16.63 0.30 -12.75
N ALA A 24 15.60 0.58 -13.55
CA ALA A 24 14.50 -0.34 -13.83
C ALA A 24 14.19 -0.34 -15.32
N VAL A 25 13.82 -1.50 -15.87
CA VAL A 25 13.40 -1.63 -17.28
C VAL A 25 11.93 -1.98 -17.32
N ILE A 26 11.13 -1.14 -17.96
CA ILE A 26 9.67 -1.31 -18.09
C ILE A 26 9.31 -1.14 -19.58
N GLY A 27 8.70 -2.18 -20.16
CA GLY A 27 8.31 -2.16 -21.57
C GLY A 27 9.47 -1.86 -22.54
N GLY A 28 10.69 -2.35 -22.24
CA GLY A 28 11.89 -2.11 -23.04
C GLY A 28 12.56 -0.73 -22.87
N SER A 29 12.00 0.14 -22.03
CA SER A 29 12.57 1.47 -21.73
C SER A 29 13.23 1.47 -20.35
N THR A 30 14.34 2.20 -20.22
CA THR A 30 15.10 2.32 -18.96
C THR A 30 14.60 3.52 -18.17
N TYR A 31 14.38 3.31 -16.88
CA TYR A 31 13.93 4.29 -15.90
C TYR A 31 14.89 4.31 -14.69
N THR A 32 14.85 5.40 -13.94
CA THR A 32 15.40 5.44 -12.59
C THR A 32 14.25 5.28 -11.61
N ALA A 33 14.21 4.16 -10.90
CA ALA A 33 13.24 3.92 -9.84
C ALA A 33 13.71 4.56 -8.54
N ASP A 34 12.83 5.30 -7.87
CA ASP A 34 13.06 5.94 -6.58
C ASP A 34 11.96 5.50 -5.60
N THR A 35 12.33 4.78 -4.56
CA THR A 35 11.38 4.36 -3.52
C THR A 35 11.05 5.55 -2.62
N LEU A 36 9.86 6.13 -2.81
CA LEU A 36 9.38 7.28 -2.06
C LEU A 36 8.94 6.91 -0.64
N SER A 37 8.38 5.72 -0.48
CA SER A 37 7.95 5.21 0.83
C SER A 37 7.88 3.68 0.82
N HIS A 38 8.23 3.10 1.95
CA HIS A 38 8.06 1.67 2.24
C HIS A 38 7.82 1.52 3.74
N TYR A 39 6.63 1.06 4.12
CA TYR A 39 6.29 0.89 5.53
C TYR A 39 5.22 -0.17 5.75
N LYS A 40 5.20 -0.72 6.95
CA LYS A 40 4.22 -1.71 7.37
C LYS A 40 2.86 -1.05 7.63
N VAL A 41 1.81 -1.57 6.99
CA VAL A 41 0.42 -1.09 7.16
C VAL A 41 -0.44 -2.03 7.99
N GLY A 42 -0.03 -3.29 8.12
CA GLY A 42 -0.75 -4.31 8.87
C GLY A 42 0.10 -5.55 9.16
N PRO A 43 -0.44 -6.57 9.81
CA PRO A 43 0.25 -7.83 10.02
C PRO A 43 0.71 -8.42 8.67
N GLY A 44 2.01 -8.68 8.48
CA GLY A 44 2.55 -9.26 7.24
C GLY A 44 2.26 -8.45 5.97
N THR A 45 1.97 -7.13 6.09
CA THR A 45 1.57 -6.30 4.96
C THR A 45 2.39 -5.01 4.93
N TYR A 46 3.00 -4.74 3.76
CA TYR A 46 3.79 -3.54 3.51
C TYR A 46 3.21 -2.75 2.33
N TYR A 47 3.22 -1.44 2.47
CA TYR A 47 2.90 -0.51 1.39
C TYR A 47 4.18 0.06 0.83
N THR A 48 4.27 0.12 -0.51
CA THR A 48 5.41 0.71 -1.20
C THR A 48 4.91 1.68 -2.28
N ALA A 49 5.53 2.85 -2.34
CA ALA A 49 5.36 3.82 -3.40
C ALA A 49 6.69 4.05 -4.12
N ILE A 50 6.69 3.92 -5.44
CA ILE A 50 7.86 4.10 -6.30
C ILE A 50 7.57 5.15 -7.36
N HIS A 51 8.54 6.03 -7.58
CA HIS A 51 8.55 6.96 -8.70
C HIS A 51 9.56 6.49 -9.75
N PHE A 52 9.14 6.41 -11.00
CA PHE A 52 9.97 6.05 -12.14
C PHE A 52 10.21 7.29 -12.99
N TYR A 53 11.44 7.78 -12.98
CA TYR A 53 11.90 8.87 -13.83
C TYR A 53 12.48 8.32 -15.12
N GLY A 54 12.03 8.82 -16.28
CA GLY A 54 12.50 8.33 -17.58
C GLY A 54 11.71 8.92 -18.74
N PRO A 55 11.58 8.19 -19.84
CA PRO A 55 10.88 8.66 -21.04
C PRO A 55 9.43 9.08 -20.76
N LYS A 56 8.81 8.44 -19.77
CA LYS A 56 7.48 8.81 -19.26
C LYS A 56 7.53 8.81 -17.74
N ASP A 57 7.09 9.89 -17.12
CA ASP A 57 6.99 10.00 -15.67
C ASP A 57 5.86 9.09 -15.16
N MET A 58 6.18 8.16 -14.25
CA MET A 58 5.22 7.18 -13.75
C MET A 58 5.36 6.99 -12.25
N ARG A 59 4.25 6.66 -11.58
CA ARG A 59 4.24 6.25 -10.19
C ARG A 59 3.56 4.91 -10.04
N ALA A 60 4.14 4.02 -9.25
CA ALA A 60 3.53 2.76 -8.85
C ALA A 60 3.31 2.72 -7.35
N PHE A 61 2.17 2.15 -6.98
CA PHE A 61 1.79 1.91 -5.59
C PHE A 61 1.40 0.45 -5.48
N TYR A 62 1.99 -0.28 -4.55
CA TYR A 62 1.64 -1.69 -4.35
C TYR A 62 1.62 -2.08 -2.88
N LEU A 63 0.89 -3.14 -2.61
CA LEU A 63 0.84 -3.82 -1.33
C LEU A 63 1.50 -5.19 -1.48
N GLU A 64 2.44 -5.46 -0.59
CA GLU A 64 3.10 -6.74 -0.46
C GLU A 64 2.49 -7.44 0.75
N ILE A 65 1.95 -8.63 0.56
CA ILE A 65 1.12 -9.29 1.55
C ILE A 65 1.60 -10.73 1.74
N ASP A 66 1.89 -11.11 2.97
CA ASP A 66 2.18 -12.49 3.36
C ASP A 66 0.87 -13.29 3.41
N ALA A 67 0.56 -13.99 2.32
CA ALA A 67 -0.64 -14.80 2.20
C ALA A 67 -0.66 -16.04 3.13
N THR A 68 0.46 -16.39 3.76
CA THR A 68 0.53 -17.48 4.73
C THR A 68 0.14 -17.05 6.13
N ASN A 69 0.00 -15.76 6.38
CA ASN A 69 -0.37 -15.21 7.68
C ASN A 69 -1.84 -15.54 8.00
N PRO A 70 -2.14 -16.34 9.04
CA PRO A 70 -3.49 -16.77 9.36
C PRO A 70 -4.43 -15.65 9.83
N TYR A 71 -3.88 -14.46 10.13
CA TYR A 71 -4.65 -13.30 10.56
C TYR A 71 -5.02 -12.37 9.39
N LEU A 72 -4.70 -12.75 8.15
CA LEU A 72 -5.01 -12.00 6.95
C LEU A 72 -6.04 -12.72 6.10
N SER A 73 -6.96 -11.96 5.51
CA SER A 73 -7.90 -12.47 4.51
C SER A 73 -8.13 -11.43 3.43
N PHE A 74 -8.43 -11.90 2.22
CA PHE A 74 -8.82 -11.08 1.09
C PHE A 74 -10.32 -11.19 0.90
N GLN A 75 -10.97 -10.06 0.66
CA GLN A 75 -12.41 -10.03 0.39
C GLN A 75 -12.72 -9.06 -0.73
N SER A 76 -13.60 -9.47 -1.64
CA SER A 76 -14.24 -8.56 -2.58
C SER A 76 -15.37 -7.83 -1.88
N VAL A 77 -15.45 -6.51 -2.07
CA VAL A 77 -16.47 -5.67 -1.46
C VAL A 77 -17.11 -4.81 -2.53
N LEU A 78 -18.45 -4.85 -2.61
CA LEU A 78 -19.22 -3.96 -3.47
C LEU A 78 -19.50 -2.63 -2.77
N GLY A 79 -19.56 -1.55 -3.56
CA GLY A 79 -19.99 -0.25 -3.06
C GLY A 79 -21.39 -0.36 -2.43
N ARG A 80 -21.53 0.02 -1.15
CA ARG A 80 -22.78 -0.07 -0.37
C ARG A 80 -23.47 -1.45 -0.45
N ASP A 81 -22.68 -2.51 -0.70
CA ASP A 81 -23.16 -3.89 -0.89
C ASP A 81 -24.18 -4.04 -2.05
N SER A 82 -24.06 -3.21 -3.07
CA SER A 82 -24.94 -3.18 -4.25
C SER A 82 -24.13 -3.16 -5.54
N LEU A 83 -24.65 -3.83 -6.58
CA LEU A 83 -24.02 -3.90 -7.90
C LEU A 83 -24.02 -2.57 -8.65
N VAL A 84 -24.90 -1.63 -8.29
CA VAL A 84 -25.11 -0.38 -9.03
C VAL A 84 -24.89 0.81 -8.11
N THR A 85 -23.70 0.89 -7.48
CA THR A 85 -23.36 2.03 -6.63
C THR A 85 -21.85 2.27 -6.62
N CYS A 86 -21.48 3.52 -6.42
CA CYS A 86 -20.10 3.92 -6.18
C CYS A 86 -19.89 4.21 -4.68
N GLU A 87 -18.77 3.74 -4.16
CA GLU A 87 -18.31 4.06 -2.81
C GLU A 87 -16.78 4.13 -2.81
N GLY A 88 -16.21 5.11 -2.15
CA GLY A 88 -14.74 5.17 -2.01
C GLY A 88 -14.19 4.04 -1.15
N ILE A 89 -13.02 3.51 -1.50
CA ILE A 89 -12.38 2.38 -0.80
C ILE A 89 -12.26 2.62 0.70
N THR A 90 -11.90 3.84 1.13
CA THR A 90 -11.81 4.21 2.55
C THR A 90 -13.14 4.10 3.29
N ASN A 91 -14.24 4.48 2.62
CA ASN A 91 -15.59 4.37 3.19
C ASN A 91 -16.03 2.90 3.28
N MET A 92 -15.73 2.09 2.25
CA MET A 92 -15.97 0.64 2.27
C MET A 92 -15.20 -0.01 3.43
N ALA A 93 -13.91 0.32 3.59
CA ALA A 93 -13.08 -0.20 4.67
C ALA A 93 -13.64 0.18 6.05
N ALA A 94 -14.05 1.43 6.24
CA ALA A 94 -14.66 1.89 7.49
C ALA A 94 -15.98 1.16 7.79
N ARG A 95 -16.87 1.04 6.78
CA ARG A 95 -18.18 0.40 6.92
C ARG A 95 -18.09 -1.10 7.21
N LYS A 96 -17.11 -1.79 6.62
CA LYS A 96 -16.91 -3.24 6.77
C LYS A 96 -16.06 -3.62 7.98
N SER A 97 -15.31 -2.68 8.54
CA SER A 97 -14.49 -2.94 9.73
C SER A 97 -15.37 -3.10 10.98
N LYS A 98 -15.02 -4.08 11.78
CA LYS A 98 -15.65 -4.35 13.08
C LYS A 98 -14.59 -4.83 14.07
N GLU A 99 -14.96 -4.94 15.34
CA GLU A 99 -14.08 -5.53 16.34
C GLU A 99 -13.62 -6.95 15.93
N GLY A 100 -12.32 -7.20 16.04
CA GLY A 100 -11.70 -8.46 15.61
C GLY A 100 -11.51 -8.64 14.10
N SER A 101 -12.03 -7.72 13.25
CA SER A 101 -11.88 -7.78 11.78
C SER A 101 -11.81 -6.38 11.20
N ARG A 102 -10.61 -5.92 10.86
CA ARG A 102 -10.35 -4.58 10.34
C ARG A 102 -9.83 -4.62 8.90
N TYR A 103 -10.46 -3.82 8.04
CA TYR A 103 -9.95 -3.55 6.70
C TYR A 103 -8.94 -2.40 6.78
N PHE A 104 -7.70 -2.64 6.41
CA PHE A 104 -6.62 -1.66 6.51
C PHE A 104 -5.96 -1.32 5.17
N ALA A 105 -6.29 -2.05 4.11
CA ALA A 105 -5.81 -1.81 2.77
C ALA A 105 -6.83 -2.27 1.72
N GLY A 106 -6.82 -1.66 0.54
CA GLY A 106 -7.69 -2.04 -0.56
C GLY A 106 -7.28 -1.38 -1.86
N THR A 107 -7.74 -1.95 -2.97
CA THR A 107 -7.56 -1.43 -4.32
C THR A 107 -8.80 -1.68 -5.15
N ASN A 108 -8.97 -0.94 -6.24
CA ASN A 108 -10.00 -1.24 -7.22
C ASN A 108 -9.68 -2.57 -7.92
N ALA A 109 -10.68 -3.41 -8.06
CA ALA A 109 -10.56 -4.68 -8.77
C ALA A 109 -10.98 -4.59 -10.24
N ASP A 110 -11.88 -3.66 -10.59
CA ASP A 110 -12.39 -3.50 -11.95
C ASP A 110 -12.76 -2.05 -12.26
N PHE A 111 -12.99 -1.78 -13.56
CA PHE A 111 -13.63 -0.55 -14.04
C PHE A 111 -15.14 -0.62 -13.84
N PHE A 112 -15.76 0.51 -13.71
CA PHE A 112 -17.20 0.63 -13.54
C PHE A 112 -17.81 1.66 -14.50
N ALA A 113 -19.09 1.49 -14.81
CA ALA A 113 -19.82 2.40 -15.66
C ALA A 113 -19.96 3.79 -15.00
N THR A 114 -19.58 4.84 -15.74
CA THR A 114 -19.69 6.25 -15.30
C THR A 114 -20.95 6.93 -15.82
N SER A 115 -21.74 6.24 -16.66
CA SER A 115 -23.02 6.70 -17.20
C SER A 115 -24.03 5.57 -17.20
N GLY A 116 -25.31 5.89 -17.26
CA GLY A 116 -26.40 4.90 -17.14
C GLY A 116 -26.50 4.35 -15.71
N ALA A 117 -26.33 3.05 -15.56
CA ALA A 117 -26.29 2.38 -14.24
C ALA A 117 -24.91 2.57 -13.60
N ILE A 118 -24.65 3.78 -13.08
CA ILE A 118 -23.35 4.19 -12.53
C ILE A 118 -22.92 3.25 -11.40
N GLY A 119 -21.66 2.79 -11.47
CA GLY A 119 -21.09 1.88 -10.48
C GLY A 119 -21.20 0.40 -10.83
N THR A 120 -21.90 0.05 -11.90
CA THR A 120 -21.95 -1.34 -12.39
C THR A 120 -20.55 -1.75 -12.88
N PRO A 121 -19.98 -2.89 -12.43
CA PRO A 121 -18.75 -3.42 -12.97
C PRO A 121 -18.86 -3.64 -14.49
N VAL A 122 -17.84 -3.26 -15.24
CA VAL A 122 -17.82 -3.37 -16.71
C VAL A 122 -17.50 -4.78 -17.16
N HIS A 123 -16.68 -5.48 -16.38
CA HIS A 123 -16.34 -6.89 -16.60
C HIS A 123 -16.83 -7.69 -15.39
N GLY A 124 -17.52 -8.79 -15.64
CA GLY A 124 -17.95 -9.67 -14.55
C GLY A 124 -16.73 -10.28 -13.84
N CYS A 125 -16.74 -10.23 -12.53
CA CYS A 125 -15.77 -10.92 -11.70
C CYS A 125 -15.99 -12.44 -11.73
#